data_a7ae2058d2a33efce8ae2649bd9631f4
#
_entry.id   a7ae2058d2a33efce8ae2649bd9631f4
#
_cell.length_a   1.000
_cell.length_b   1.000
_cell.length_c   1.000
_cell.angle_alpha   90.00
_cell.angle_beta   90.00
_cell.angle_gamma   90.00
#
_symmetry.space_group_name_H-M   'P 1'
#
loop_
_entity.id
_entity.type
_entity.pdbx_description
1 polymer ?
#
loop_
_entity_poly.entity_id
_entity_poly.type
_entity_poly.pdbx_seq_one_letter_code
_entity_poly.pdbx_strand_id
1 'polypeptide(L)'
;MEARRTSLRAARRLGPVAAALSLVLLSAPTGAAEKVKMSTFQANLCCFTVYVAQQLKLFEKHGVDVELVYGTGIQVANIMVSGSAEVGAFAVEHGVAVASKGQDLKLLVLNQRLPPLSLIVRNEVPTPNVGKPYPEMVRDLKGLKIGISSAGASTDTTLQYLIREAGLDPKKDVSILPVGDPNTMLAALKNGVIDGAMAVEPTQTVAVHGVKIAKMVVDVEGGGAPLFKEYAYNGMFVRSALLKERPQVARGIVDAVVEAEQAINDPARTEEIMGVAAATMKGMDPALFRAYLERYRSIFQPVATQKAMENVNALLRAGNLIAQTVPYEQIVATDYMPRDFPQPSTH
;
A
#
# COMPACT_ATOMS: atom_id res chain seq x y z
N MET A 1 -97.48 39.42 -19.94
CA MET A 1 -97.41 38.42 -21.04
C MET A 1 -95.92 38.11 -21.22
N GLU A 2 -95.68 36.89 -20.91
CA GLU A 2 -94.49 36.20 -20.58
C GLU A 2 -93.40 36.21 -21.63
N ALA A 3 -92.13 36.38 -21.24
CA ALA A 3 -91.02 36.07 -22.03
C ALA A 3 -90.03 35.21 -21.21
N ARG A 4 -89.92 33.96 -21.60
CA ARG A 4 -89.01 32.95 -20.99
C ARG A 4 -87.58 33.27 -21.32
N ARG A 5 -86.77 33.38 -20.30
CA ARG A 5 -85.32 33.43 -20.40
C ARG A 5 -84.76 31.99 -20.23
N THR A 6 -84.16 31.46 -21.28
CA THR A 6 -83.35 30.24 -21.31
C THR A 6 -81.91 30.55 -20.90
N SER A 7 -81.43 29.96 -19.82
CA SER A 7 -80.07 30.03 -19.34
C SER A 7 -79.25 28.91 -19.98
N LEU A 8 -78.22 29.30 -20.73
CA LEU A 8 -77.23 28.39 -21.26
C LEU A 8 -76.16 28.13 -20.17
N ARG A 9 -76.02 26.85 -19.75
CA ARG A 9 -74.96 26.35 -18.90
C ARG A 9 -73.73 26.06 -19.78
N ALA A 10 -72.63 26.76 -19.54
CA ALA A 10 -71.35 26.49 -20.10
C ALA A 10 -70.68 25.30 -19.38
N ALA A 11 -70.52 24.17 -20.06
CA ALA A 11 -69.75 23.04 -19.58
C ALA A 11 -68.25 23.30 -19.79
N ARG A 12 -67.53 23.47 -18.69
CA ARG A 12 -66.05 23.48 -18.68
C ARG A 12 -65.56 22.05 -18.85
N ARG A 13 -64.96 21.78 -20.02
CA ARG A 13 -64.18 20.57 -20.26
C ARG A 13 -62.82 20.68 -19.58
N LEU A 14 -62.54 19.88 -18.53
CA LEU A 14 -61.24 19.61 -17.95
C LEU A 14 -60.52 18.60 -18.84
N GLY A 15 -59.48 19.04 -19.52
CA GLY A 15 -58.56 18.16 -20.25
C GLY A 15 -57.63 17.45 -19.26
N PRO A 16 -57.21 16.21 -19.54
CA PRO A 16 -56.27 15.49 -18.68
C PRO A 16 -54.88 16.06 -18.90
N VAL A 17 -54.28 16.57 -17.77
CA VAL A 17 -52.87 16.88 -17.71
C VAL A 17 -52.11 15.55 -17.63
N ALA A 18 -51.51 15.13 -18.72
CA ALA A 18 -50.58 14.01 -18.74
C ALA A 18 -49.27 14.46 -18.07
N ALA A 19 -49.04 14.03 -16.83
CA ALA A 19 -47.76 14.16 -16.17
C ALA A 19 -46.77 13.20 -16.82
N ALA A 20 -45.91 13.70 -17.68
CA ALA A 20 -44.77 12.97 -18.21
C ALA A 20 -43.74 12.78 -17.08
N LEU A 21 -43.74 11.60 -16.46
CA LEU A 21 -42.70 11.16 -15.53
C LEU A 21 -41.44 10.86 -16.37
N SER A 22 -40.54 11.80 -16.48
CA SER A 22 -39.23 11.58 -17.07
C SER A 22 -38.41 10.66 -16.16
N LEU A 23 -38.41 9.36 -16.47
CA LEU A 23 -37.55 8.37 -15.86
C LEU A 23 -36.13 8.69 -16.38
N VAL A 24 -35.32 9.37 -15.56
CA VAL A 24 -33.89 9.47 -15.79
C VAL A 24 -33.31 8.09 -15.48
N LEU A 25 -33.21 7.25 -16.51
CA LEU A 25 -32.42 6.03 -16.49
C LEU A 25 -30.96 6.48 -16.31
N LEU A 26 -30.44 6.38 -15.08
CA LEU A 26 -29.00 6.35 -14.87
C LEU A 26 -28.49 5.10 -15.59
N SER A 27 -28.02 5.28 -16.81
CA SER A 27 -27.30 4.26 -17.55
C SER A 27 -25.99 4.00 -16.79
N ALA A 28 -25.97 2.92 -16.01
CA ALA A 28 -24.70 2.35 -15.59
C ALA A 28 -23.89 2.03 -16.87
N PRO A 29 -22.60 2.26 -16.92
CA PRO A 29 -21.81 1.94 -18.10
C PRO A 29 -21.83 0.43 -18.33
N THR A 30 -22.60 -0.03 -19.31
CA THR A 30 -22.67 -1.43 -19.76
C THR A 30 -21.54 -1.75 -20.73
N GLY A 31 -20.36 -1.18 -20.54
CA GLY A 31 -19.14 -1.60 -21.21
C GLY A 31 -18.55 -2.83 -20.54
N ALA A 32 -18.09 -3.82 -21.30
CA ALA A 32 -17.27 -4.90 -20.75
C ALA A 32 -16.07 -4.29 -20.00
N ALA A 33 -15.74 -4.86 -18.81
CA ALA A 33 -14.59 -4.39 -18.05
C ALA A 33 -13.31 -4.42 -18.90
N GLU A 34 -12.54 -3.35 -18.84
CA GLU A 34 -11.31 -3.23 -19.63
C GLU A 34 -10.18 -4.08 -19.01
N LYS A 35 -9.61 -4.97 -19.84
CA LYS A 35 -8.52 -5.86 -19.41
C LYS A 35 -7.23 -5.09 -19.18
N VAL A 36 -6.57 -5.39 -18.07
CA VAL A 36 -5.30 -4.80 -17.64
C VAL A 36 -4.42 -5.86 -16.98
N LYS A 37 -3.14 -5.91 -17.35
CA LYS A 37 -2.14 -6.69 -16.62
C LYS A 37 -1.51 -5.83 -15.53
N MET A 38 -1.52 -6.34 -14.29
CA MET A 38 -0.93 -5.67 -13.14
C MET A 38 0.19 -6.53 -12.54
N SER A 39 1.41 -6.01 -12.53
CA SER A 39 2.52 -6.67 -11.83
C SER A 39 2.44 -6.43 -10.33
N THR A 40 2.63 -7.49 -9.52
CA THR A 40 2.54 -7.44 -8.07
C THR A 40 3.34 -8.58 -7.43
N PHE A 41 3.42 -8.60 -6.10
CA PHE A 41 4.03 -9.71 -5.35
C PHE A 41 2.99 -10.78 -5.04
N GLN A 42 3.43 -12.02 -4.83
CA GLN A 42 2.54 -13.11 -4.41
C GLN A 42 2.55 -13.24 -2.88
N ALA A 43 1.36 -13.41 -2.28
CA ALA A 43 1.18 -13.67 -0.85
C ALA A 43 2.01 -12.74 0.07
N ASN A 44 1.99 -11.43 -0.21
CA ASN A 44 2.76 -10.43 0.51
C ASN A 44 1.84 -9.32 1.04
N LEU A 45 1.99 -8.97 2.32
CA LEU A 45 1.15 -7.95 2.98
C LEU A 45 1.32 -6.55 2.38
N CYS A 46 2.44 -6.23 1.72
CA CYS A 46 2.60 -4.94 1.03
C CYS A 46 1.58 -4.72 -0.12
N CYS A 47 1.00 -5.82 -0.64
CA CYS A 47 0.01 -5.77 -1.71
C CYS A 47 -1.37 -6.24 -1.24
N PHE A 48 -1.64 -6.24 0.07
CA PHE A 48 -2.88 -6.76 0.61
C PHE A 48 -4.11 -6.03 0.06
N THR A 49 -4.03 -4.71 -0.15
CA THR A 49 -5.09 -3.91 -0.80
C THR A 49 -5.43 -4.45 -2.19
N VAL A 50 -4.41 -4.90 -2.98
CA VAL A 50 -4.65 -5.51 -4.32
C VAL A 50 -5.47 -6.78 -4.18
N TYR A 51 -5.15 -7.62 -3.20
CA TYR A 51 -5.88 -8.87 -2.98
C TYR A 51 -7.30 -8.62 -2.48
N VAL A 52 -7.51 -7.62 -1.61
CA VAL A 52 -8.85 -7.22 -1.18
C VAL A 52 -9.65 -6.74 -2.38
N ALA A 53 -9.09 -5.85 -3.20
CA ALA A 53 -9.77 -5.36 -4.40
C ALA A 53 -10.12 -6.50 -5.39
N GLN A 54 -9.21 -7.48 -5.55
CA GLN A 54 -9.44 -8.63 -6.43
C GLN A 54 -10.51 -9.59 -5.87
N GLN A 55 -10.40 -9.98 -4.60
CA GLN A 55 -11.31 -10.95 -3.99
C GLN A 55 -12.73 -10.41 -3.81
N LEU A 56 -12.86 -9.11 -3.52
CA LEU A 56 -14.14 -8.43 -3.41
C LEU A 56 -14.67 -7.91 -4.76
N LYS A 57 -13.99 -8.24 -5.87
CA LYS A 57 -14.36 -7.85 -7.25
C LYS A 57 -14.49 -6.33 -7.44
N LEU A 58 -13.72 -5.55 -6.68
CA LEU A 58 -13.80 -4.09 -6.75
C LEU A 58 -13.24 -3.56 -8.06
N PHE A 59 -12.19 -4.19 -8.62
CA PHE A 59 -11.71 -3.81 -9.95
C PHE A 59 -12.79 -3.98 -11.00
N GLU A 60 -13.47 -5.14 -11.04
CA GLU A 60 -14.57 -5.41 -11.95
C GLU A 60 -15.74 -4.43 -11.76
N LYS A 61 -16.08 -4.14 -10.48
CA LYS A 61 -17.11 -3.16 -10.08
C LYS A 61 -16.81 -1.78 -10.68
N HIS A 62 -15.54 -1.40 -10.73
CA HIS A 62 -15.08 -0.12 -11.28
C HIS A 62 -14.62 -0.21 -12.75
N GLY A 63 -15.07 -1.24 -13.47
CA GLY A 63 -14.91 -1.37 -14.92
C GLY A 63 -13.51 -1.83 -15.37
N VAL A 64 -12.72 -2.45 -14.49
CA VAL A 64 -11.38 -2.95 -14.81
C VAL A 64 -11.29 -4.46 -14.54
N ASP A 65 -10.89 -5.24 -15.54
CA ASP A 65 -10.60 -6.68 -15.41
C ASP A 65 -9.08 -6.87 -15.24
N VAL A 66 -8.63 -7.16 -14.01
CA VAL A 66 -7.21 -7.19 -13.65
C VAL A 66 -6.67 -8.61 -13.67
N GLU A 67 -5.72 -8.88 -14.59
CA GLU A 67 -4.87 -10.07 -14.60
C GLU A 67 -3.59 -9.80 -13.79
N LEU A 68 -3.37 -10.52 -12.68
CA LEU A 68 -2.17 -10.36 -11.85
C LEU A 68 -0.97 -11.12 -12.44
N VAL A 69 0.16 -10.42 -12.58
CA VAL A 69 1.45 -10.96 -12.99
C VAL A 69 2.41 -10.87 -11.81
N TYR A 70 2.87 -12.02 -11.32
CA TYR A 70 3.68 -12.06 -10.12
C TYR A 70 5.18 -11.95 -10.40
N GLY A 71 5.89 -11.25 -9.50
CA GLY A 71 7.34 -11.12 -9.49
C GLY A 71 7.88 -11.05 -8.05
N THR A 72 9.20 -10.95 -7.93
CA THR A 72 9.89 -10.82 -6.64
C THR A 72 10.82 -9.61 -6.63
N GLY A 73 10.90 -8.91 -5.50
CA GLY A 73 11.77 -7.74 -5.35
C GLY A 73 11.57 -6.72 -6.47
N ILE A 74 12.66 -6.23 -7.05
CA ILE A 74 12.63 -5.23 -8.13
C ILE A 74 12.07 -5.77 -9.46
N GLN A 75 11.93 -7.09 -9.61
CA GLN A 75 11.36 -7.67 -10.83
C GLN A 75 9.94 -7.19 -11.08
N VAL A 76 9.13 -6.92 -10.03
CA VAL A 76 7.77 -6.40 -10.18
C VAL A 76 7.77 -5.06 -10.93
N ALA A 77 8.68 -4.16 -10.58
CA ALA A 77 8.85 -2.89 -11.29
C ALA A 77 9.36 -3.12 -12.74
N ASN A 78 10.29 -4.05 -12.93
CA ASN A 78 10.85 -4.36 -14.25
C ASN A 78 9.80 -4.95 -15.21
N ILE A 79 8.86 -5.79 -14.73
CA ILE A 79 7.74 -6.32 -15.52
C ILE A 79 6.90 -5.16 -16.09
N MET A 80 6.62 -4.14 -15.29
CA MET A 80 5.90 -2.95 -15.76
C MET A 80 6.76 -2.10 -16.70
N VAL A 81 8.02 -1.84 -16.34
CA VAL A 81 8.94 -1.03 -17.16
C VAL A 81 9.18 -1.66 -18.53
N SER A 82 9.25 -2.99 -18.62
CA SER A 82 9.38 -3.70 -19.91
C SER A 82 8.12 -3.67 -20.78
N GLY A 83 6.97 -3.27 -20.21
CA GLY A 83 5.67 -3.29 -20.90
C GLY A 83 4.95 -4.63 -20.82
N SER A 84 5.46 -5.60 -20.06
CA SER A 84 4.79 -6.89 -19.83
C SER A 84 3.56 -6.76 -18.90
N ALA A 85 3.45 -5.65 -18.16
CA ALA A 85 2.26 -5.21 -17.45
C ALA A 85 2.04 -3.70 -17.69
N GLU A 86 0.78 -3.25 -17.65
CA GLU A 86 0.38 -1.85 -17.86
C GLU A 86 0.37 -1.07 -16.54
N VAL A 87 0.13 -1.80 -15.46
CA VAL A 87 0.10 -1.31 -14.07
C VAL A 87 1.09 -2.08 -13.24
N GLY A 88 1.69 -1.45 -12.25
CA GLY A 88 2.58 -2.12 -11.30
C GLY A 88 2.26 -1.71 -9.88
N ALA A 89 2.04 -2.69 -9.00
CA ALA A 89 1.89 -2.49 -7.56
C ALA A 89 3.20 -2.87 -6.86
N PHE A 90 4.01 -1.86 -6.50
CA PHE A 90 5.34 -2.06 -5.91
C PHE A 90 5.78 -0.87 -5.05
N ALA A 91 6.92 -1.05 -4.35
CA ALA A 91 7.44 -0.02 -3.47
C ALA A 91 7.72 1.30 -4.19
N VAL A 92 7.26 2.41 -3.62
CA VAL A 92 7.43 3.77 -4.19
C VAL A 92 8.91 4.12 -4.37
N GLU A 93 9.78 3.62 -3.50
CA GLU A 93 11.24 3.74 -3.63
C GLU A 93 11.74 3.26 -5.00
N HIS A 94 11.24 2.12 -5.49
CA HIS A 94 11.62 1.60 -6.80
C HIS A 94 11.09 2.48 -7.94
N GLY A 95 9.87 2.98 -7.80
CA GLY A 95 9.28 3.92 -8.76
C GLY A 95 10.07 5.23 -8.86
N VAL A 96 10.43 5.82 -7.71
CA VAL A 96 11.28 7.02 -7.66
C VAL A 96 12.66 6.76 -8.24
N ALA A 97 13.30 5.62 -7.91
CA ALA A 97 14.60 5.27 -8.45
C ALA A 97 14.58 5.06 -9.97
N VAL A 98 13.51 4.51 -10.52
CA VAL A 98 13.31 4.34 -11.97
C VAL A 98 13.03 5.69 -12.63
N ALA A 99 12.16 6.52 -12.04
CA ALA A 99 11.84 7.86 -12.55
C ALA A 99 13.07 8.79 -12.51
N SER A 100 13.94 8.67 -11.51
CA SER A 100 15.19 9.44 -11.43
C SER A 100 16.15 9.18 -12.60
N LYS A 101 15.96 8.06 -13.32
CA LYS A 101 16.70 7.68 -14.54
C LYS A 101 15.98 8.11 -15.82
N GLY A 102 14.96 8.95 -15.71
CA GLY A 102 14.20 9.48 -16.85
C GLY A 102 13.09 8.57 -17.39
N GLN A 103 12.73 7.48 -16.68
CA GLN A 103 11.62 6.63 -17.08
C GLN A 103 10.28 7.31 -16.79
N ASP A 104 9.32 7.18 -17.70
CA ASP A 104 7.98 7.72 -17.56
C ASP A 104 7.13 6.82 -16.67
N LEU A 105 7.10 7.15 -15.39
CA LEU A 105 6.24 6.50 -14.39
C LEU A 105 5.45 7.53 -13.61
N LYS A 106 4.18 7.20 -13.34
CA LYS A 106 3.29 7.98 -12.49
C LYS A 106 2.72 7.11 -11.38
N LEU A 107 2.88 7.55 -10.15
CA LEU A 107 2.20 7.00 -8.98
C LEU A 107 0.74 7.46 -9.03
N LEU A 108 -0.16 6.51 -9.22
CA LEU A 108 -1.58 6.74 -9.40
C LEU A 108 -2.32 6.85 -8.06
N VAL A 109 -2.01 5.94 -7.14
CA VAL A 109 -2.62 5.82 -5.81
C VAL A 109 -1.69 5.00 -4.92
N LEU A 110 -1.64 5.27 -3.62
CA LEU A 110 -1.00 4.36 -2.67
C LEU A 110 -1.91 3.16 -2.40
N ASN A 111 -1.33 2.09 -1.92
CA ASN A 111 -2.02 0.96 -1.32
C ASN A 111 -1.47 0.64 0.08
N GLN A 112 -0.42 1.34 0.49
CA GLN A 112 0.11 1.26 1.85
C GLN A 112 1.07 2.44 2.10
N ARG A 113 0.83 3.20 3.18
CA ARG A 113 1.66 4.37 3.49
C ARG A 113 2.98 4.02 4.18
N LEU A 114 3.00 3.03 5.06
CA LEU A 114 4.20 2.62 5.81
C LEU A 114 4.66 1.23 5.39
N PRO A 115 5.98 0.99 5.38
CA PRO A 115 6.50 -0.32 5.04
C PRO A 115 6.20 -1.33 6.15
N PRO A 116 5.73 -2.55 5.82
CA PRO A 116 5.49 -3.61 6.79
C PRO A 116 6.83 -4.20 7.28
N LEU A 117 7.66 -3.34 7.84
CA LEU A 117 9.03 -3.64 8.27
C LEU A 117 9.21 -3.27 9.73
N SER A 118 9.99 -4.07 10.45
CA SER A 118 10.50 -3.69 11.76
C SER A 118 11.88 -4.27 12.00
N LEU A 119 12.68 -3.54 12.75
CA LEU A 119 13.95 -4.03 13.24
C LEU A 119 13.71 -4.86 14.50
N ILE A 120 14.00 -6.15 14.40
CA ILE A 120 13.89 -7.10 15.52
C ILE A 120 15.23 -7.73 15.82
N VAL A 121 15.46 -8.09 17.10
CA VAL A 121 16.68 -8.75 17.57
C VAL A 121 16.28 -9.91 18.47
N ARG A 122 17.02 -11.02 18.40
CA ARG A 122 16.79 -12.21 19.24
C ARG A 122 16.84 -11.86 20.73
N ASN A 123 16.01 -12.52 21.52
CA ASN A 123 15.87 -12.21 22.94
C ASN A 123 17.18 -12.39 23.71
N GLU A 124 18.00 -13.37 23.33
CA GLU A 124 19.29 -13.68 23.97
C GLU A 124 20.39 -12.64 23.69
N VAL A 125 20.22 -11.82 22.64
CA VAL A 125 21.19 -10.80 22.28
C VAL A 125 21.03 -9.59 23.21
N PRO A 126 22.11 -9.15 23.90
CA PRO A 126 22.04 -7.96 24.74
C PRO A 126 21.73 -6.70 23.92
N THR A 127 20.69 -5.98 24.34
CA THR A 127 20.28 -4.71 23.73
C THR A 127 19.93 -3.70 24.83
N PRO A 128 20.94 -3.13 25.51
CA PRO A 128 20.75 -2.27 26.69
C PRO A 128 20.03 -0.93 26.36
N ASN A 129 19.97 -0.57 25.08
CA ASN A 129 19.33 0.67 24.65
C ASN A 129 17.90 0.46 24.13
N VAL A 130 17.40 -0.78 24.05
CA VAL A 130 15.99 -1.02 23.69
C VAL A 130 15.07 -0.33 24.70
N GLY A 131 14.09 0.42 24.16
CA GLY A 131 13.19 1.27 24.97
C GLY A 131 13.67 2.71 25.16
N LYS A 132 14.91 3.03 24.81
CA LYS A 132 15.36 4.42 24.75
C LYS A 132 14.81 5.14 23.50
N PRO A 133 14.83 6.49 23.49
CA PRO A 133 14.41 7.25 22.29
C PRO A 133 15.23 6.91 21.06
N TYR A 134 14.58 6.96 19.88
CA TYR A 134 15.26 6.89 18.59
C TYR A 134 16.23 8.06 18.41
N PRO A 135 17.44 7.85 17.85
CA PRO A 135 17.96 6.60 17.29
C PRO A 135 18.83 5.78 18.27
N GLU A 136 18.82 6.08 19.57
CA GLU A 136 19.75 5.49 20.54
C GLU A 136 19.66 3.96 20.61
N MET A 137 18.43 3.40 20.52
CA MET A 137 18.22 1.95 20.54
C MET A 137 18.90 1.22 19.37
N VAL A 138 19.13 1.90 18.25
CA VAL A 138 19.77 1.29 17.06
C VAL A 138 21.26 1.09 17.27
N ARG A 139 21.90 1.77 18.23
CA ARG A 139 23.32 1.62 18.52
C ARG A 139 23.70 0.22 19.02
N ASP A 140 22.74 -0.52 19.55
CA ASP A 140 22.92 -1.91 19.96
C ASP A 140 23.20 -2.86 18.80
N LEU A 141 23.03 -2.44 17.56
CA LEU A 141 23.35 -3.25 16.37
C LEU A 141 24.85 -3.40 16.12
N LYS A 142 25.69 -2.62 16.81
CA LYS A 142 27.14 -2.68 16.61
C LYS A 142 27.70 -4.08 16.87
N GLY A 143 28.37 -4.64 15.86
CA GLY A 143 28.95 -5.99 15.90
C GLY A 143 27.96 -7.12 15.61
N LEU A 144 26.66 -6.84 15.44
CA LEU A 144 25.64 -7.85 15.18
C LEU A 144 25.54 -8.24 13.71
N LYS A 145 25.02 -9.45 13.47
CA LYS A 145 24.62 -9.99 12.17
C LYS A 145 23.14 -9.74 11.97
N ILE A 146 22.79 -8.84 11.06
CA ILE A 146 21.40 -8.45 10.80
C ILE A 146 20.97 -8.94 9.42
N GLY A 147 19.91 -9.74 9.39
CA GLY A 147 19.32 -10.28 8.18
C GLY A 147 18.47 -9.24 7.45
N ILE A 148 18.56 -9.28 6.12
CA ILE A 148 17.70 -8.53 5.16
C ILE A 148 17.16 -9.50 4.12
N SER A 149 16.11 -9.13 3.37
CA SER A 149 15.59 -9.98 2.29
C SER A 149 16.59 -10.08 1.13
N SER A 150 17.11 -8.96 0.65
CA SER A 150 18.13 -8.91 -0.39
C SER A 150 18.81 -7.53 -0.40
N ALA A 151 20.00 -7.46 -0.97
CA ALA A 151 20.71 -6.19 -1.17
C ALA A 151 19.87 -5.26 -2.09
N GLY A 152 19.75 -3.98 -1.71
CA GLY A 152 18.98 -2.97 -2.43
C GLY A 152 17.46 -3.06 -2.28
N ALA A 153 16.93 -4.04 -1.53
CA ALA A 153 15.52 -4.08 -1.17
C ALA A 153 15.20 -3.05 -0.06
N SER A 154 13.89 -2.79 0.18
CA SER A 154 13.47 -1.86 1.24
C SER A 154 13.97 -2.26 2.62
N THR A 155 14.17 -3.57 2.88
CA THR A 155 14.80 -4.06 4.12
C THR A 155 16.24 -3.60 4.28
N ASP A 156 17.01 -3.60 3.18
CA ASP A 156 18.40 -3.14 3.18
C ASP A 156 18.49 -1.61 3.29
N THR A 157 17.73 -0.90 2.45
CA THR A 157 17.76 0.57 2.41
C THR A 157 17.30 1.18 3.73
N THR A 158 16.23 0.63 4.33
CA THR A 158 15.73 1.05 5.62
C THR A 158 16.73 0.74 6.74
N LEU A 159 17.28 -0.48 6.78
CA LEU A 159 18.28 -0.86 7.80
C LEU A 159 19.50 0.06 7.74
N GLN A 160 20.06 0.29 6.56
CA GLN A 160 21.23 1.16 6.40
C GLN A 160 20.92 2.61 6.80
N TYR A 161 19.70 3.09 6.55
CA TYR A 161 19.25 4.40 7.02
C TYR A 161 19.25 4.47 8.54
N LEU A 162 18.61 3.50 9.23
CA LEU A 162 18.54 3.45 10.69
C LEU A 162 19.94 3.41 11.33
N ILE A 163 20.85 2.61 10.76
CA ILE A 163 22.24 2.48 11.22
C ILE A 163 22.97 3.83 11.13
N ARG A 164 22.84 4.55 9.99
CA ARG A 164 23.46 5.88 9.82
C ARG A 164 22.90 6.92 10.78
N GLU A 165 21.57 6.94 10.99
CA GLU A 165 20.93 7.83 11.97
C GLU A 165 21.47 7.62 13.39
N ALA A 166 21.82 6.37 13.73
CA ALA A 166 22.43 6.04 15.01
C ALA A 166 23.93 6.42 15.12
N GLY A 167 24.51 6.96 14.05
CA GLY A 167 25.93 7.33 13.97
C GLY A 167 26.86 6.14 13.74
N LEU A 168 26.33 5.01 13.22
CA LEU A 168 27.10 3.82 12.89
C LEU A 168 27.36 3.76 11.37
N ASP A 169 28.45 3.09 10.98
CA ASP A 169 28.77 2.78 9.59
C ASP A 169 28.16 1.41 9.21
N PRO A 170 27.17 1.34 8.29
CA PRO A 170 26.55 0.07 7.91
C PRO A 170 27.51 -0.92 7.25
N LYS A 171 28.68 -0.48 6.79
CA LYS A 171 29.69 -1.36 6.16
C LYS A 171 30.73 -1.89 7.15
N LYS A 172 30.89 -1.23 8.30
CA LYS A 172 31.95 -1.55 9.26
C LYS A 172 31.41 -2.03 10.60
N ASP A 173 30.31 -1.39 11.06
CA ASP A 173 29.82 -1.61 12.42
C ASP A 173 28.76 -2.71 12.50
N VAL A 174 28.11 -3.10 11.39
CA VAL A 174 27.05 -4.10 11.34
C VAL A 174 27.29 -5.08 10.19
N SER A 175 27.13 -6.38 10.44
CA SER A 175 27.19 -7.41 9.40
C SER A 175 25.82 -7.60 8.78
N ILE A 176 25.57 -7.00 7.61
CA ILE A 176 24.28 -7.10 6.91
C ILE A 176 24.30 -8.33 5.99
N LEU A 177 23.35 -9.28 6.22
CA LEU A 177 23.31 -10.56 5.54
C LEU A 177 22.01 -10.74 4.74
N PRO A 178 22.07 -10.91 3.40
CA PRO A 178 20.91 -11.33 2.62
C PRO A 178 20.50 -12.75 2.99
N VAL A 179 19.28 -12.94 3.50
CA VAL A 179 18.75 -14.24 3.95
C VAL A 179 17.48 -14.68 3.21
N GLY A 180 16.94 -13.85 2.33
CA GLY A 180 15.85 -14.21 1.43
C GLY A 180 14.46 -13.95 1.98
N ASP A 181 13.56 -14.93 1.79
CA ASP A 181 12.13 -14.83 2.09
C ASP A 181 11.82 -14.88 3.61
N PRO A 182 10.57 -14.58 4.02
CA PRO A 182 10.17 -14.58 5.43
C PRO A 182 10.40 -15.89 6.18
N ASN A 183 10.22 -17.04 5.53
CA ASN A 183 10.41 -18.35 6.16
C ASN A 183 11.89 -18.62 6.43
N THR A 184 12.73 -18.33 5.44
CA THR A 184 14.21 -18.45 5.55
C THR A 184 14.74 -17.50 6.64
N MET A 185 14.22 -16.27 6.70
CA MET A 185 14.58 -15.29 7.72
C MET A 185 14.19 -15.74 9.13
N LEU A 186 12.98 -16.28 9.30
CA LEU A 186 12.53 -16.85 10.57
C LEU A 186 13.39 -18.04 11.00
N ALA A 187 13.75 -18.92 10.07
CA ALA A 187 14.65 -20.05 10.35
C ALA A 187 16.05 -19.59 10.74
N ALA A 188 16.60 -18.57 10.06
CA ALA A 188 17.90 -17.99 10.38
C ALA A 188 17.93 -17.36 11.80
N LEU A 189 16.86 -16.67 12.21
CA LEU A 189 16.69 -16.18 13.59
C LEU A 189 16.63 -17.32 14.59
N LYS A 190 15.79 -18.34 14.34
CA LYS A 190 15.64 -19.51 15.24
C LYS A 190 16.95 -20.23 15.48
N ASN A 191 17.75 -20.40 14.43
CA ASN A 191 19.01 -21.16 14.48
C ASN A 191 20.22 -20.30 14.88
N GLY A 192 20.07 -19.01 15.18
CA GLY A 192 21.14 -18.12 15.55
C GLY A 192 22.16 -17.82 14.44
N VAL A 193 21.76 -18.01 13.17
CA VAL A 193 22.57 -17.65 12.00
C VAL A 193 22.70 -16.13 11.91
N ILE A 194 21.64 -15.42 12.28
CA ILE A 194 21.56 -13.96 12.43
C ILE A 194 21.15 -13.60 13.84
N ASP A 195 21.64 -12.46 14.34
CA ASP A 195 21.35 -11.92 15.67
C ASP A 195 20.04 -11.13 15.68
N GLY A 196 19.68 -10.56 14.54
CA GLY A 196 18.46 -9.81 14.32
C GLY A 196 18.12 -9.73 12.84
N ALA A 197 17.03 -9.06 12.52
CA ALA A 197 16.60 -8.87 11.15
C ALA A 197 15.88 -7.52 10.98
N MET A 198 16.06 -6.91 9.82
CA MET A 198 15.07 -5.98 9.28
C MET A 198 13.98 -6.83 8.64
N ALA A 199 13.00 -7.19 9.46
CA ALA A 199 12.02 -8.21 9.13
C ALA A 199 10.81 -7.61 8.41
N VAL A 200 10.35 -8.32 7.38
CA VAL A 200 9.08 -8.04 6.68
C VAL A 200 7.97 -8.85 7.33
N GLU A 201 6.74 -8.35 7.35
CA GLU A 201 5.58 -9.17 7.71
C GLU A 201 5.42 -10.38 6.75
N PRO A 202 5.10 -11.56 7.28
CA PRO A 202 4.69 -11.86 8.67
C PRO A 202 5.85 -12.22 9.63
N THR A 203 7.12 -12.16 9.21
CA THR A 203 8.26 -12.62 10.01
C THR A 203 8.33 -11.94 11.39
N GLN A 204 8.17 -10.61 11.42
CA GLN A 204 8.25 -9.86 12.69
C GLN A 204 7.13 -10.25 13.64
N THR A 205 5.87 -10.32 13.18
CA THR A 205 4.74 -10.74 14.00
C THR A 205 4.91 -12.16 14.52
N VAL A 206 5.34 -13.10 13.67
CA VAL A 206 5.60 -14.48 14.08
C VAL A 206 6.76 -14.57 15.07
N ALA A 207 7.87 -13.87 14.81
CA ALA A 207 9.06 -13.96 15.68
C ALA A 207 8.84 -13.32 17.05
N VAL A 208 8.11 -12.18 17.10
CA VAL A 208 7.90 -11.40 18.33
C VAL A 208 6.68 -11.88 19.11
N HIS A 209 5.54 -12.06 18.45
CA HIS A 209 4.26 -12.34 19.12
C HIS A 209 3.86 -13.81 19.05
N GLY A 210 4.21 -14.51 17.97
CA GLY A 210 3.92 -15.93 17.79
C GLY A 210 4.88 -16.82 18.59
N VAL A 211 6.07 -17.09 18.05
CA VAL A 211 7.07 -17.98 18.67
C VAL A 211 7.93 -17.32 19.75
N LYS A 212 7.86 -16.01 19.90
CA LYS A 212 8.48 -15.22 20.97
C LYS A 212 10.00 -15.42 21.10
N ILE A 213 10.70 -15.48 19.98
CA ILE A 213 12.17 -15.62 19.93
C ILE A 213 12.91 -14.31 19.75
N ALA A 214 12.20 -13.23 19.46
CA ALA A 214 12.77 -11.92 19.21
C ALA A 214 11.99 -10.81 19.93
N LYS A 215 12.63 -9.68 20.10
CA LYS A 215 12.04 -8.42 20.59
C LYS A 215 12.11 -7.34 19.54
N MET A 216 11.15 -6.43 19.56
CA MET A 216 11.11 -5.24 18.71
C MET A 216 12.15 -4.23 19.16
N VAL A 217 12.98 -3.74 18.23
CA VAL A 217 13.92 -2.64 18.45
C VAL A 217 13.37 -1.35 17.87
N VAL A 218 12.98 -1.37 16.59
CA VAL A 218 12.31 -0.22 15.93
C VAL A 218 11.09 -0.73 15.18
N ASP A 219 9.92 -0.26 15.58
CA ASP A 219 8.66 -0.49 14.91
C ASP A 219 8.52 0.52 13.76
N VAL A 220 9.10 0.22 12.60
CA VAL A 220 9.04 1.11 11.43
C VAL A 220 7.60 1.22 10.91
N GLU A 221 6.87 0.11 10.93
CA GLU A 221 5.47 0.03 10.51
C GLU A 221 4.56 0.89 11.40
N GLY A 222 4.87 0.98 12.70
CA GLY A 222 4.21 1.88 13.64
C GLY A 222 4.75 3.32 13.62
N GLY A 223 5.65 3.68 12.70
CA GLY A 223 6.23 5.02 12.64
C GLY A 223 7.32 5.29 13.68
N GLY A 224 7.98 4.26 14.18
CA GLY A 224 8.99 4.31 15.25
C GLY A 224 10.26 5.10 14.91
N ALA A 225 10.50 5.44 13.63
CA ALA A 225 11.53 6.36 13.22
C ALA A 225 10.91 7.62 12.56
N PRO A 226 11.46 8.82 12.79
CA PRO A 226 10.86 10.09 12.36
C PRO A 226 10.52 10.17 10.86
N LEU A 227 11.39 9.63 10.00
CA LEU A 227 11.20 9.60 8.56
C LEU A 227 9.93 8.83 8.18
N PHE A 228 9.61 7.76 8.90
CA PHE A 228 8.47 6.89 8.63
C PHE A 228 7.17 7.34 9.31
N LYS A 229 7.15 8.45 10.06
CA LYS A 229 5.88 9.01 10.57
C LYS A 229 4.96 9.44 9.44
N GLU A 230 5.54 9.91 8.34
CA GLU A 230 4.85 10.28 7.11
C GLU A 230 5.66 9.78 5.92
N TYR A 231 5.19 8.71 5.28
CA TYR A 231 5.91 8.00 4.23
C TYR A 231 4.95 7.49 3.16
N ALA A 232 5.47 7.21 1.97
CA ALA A 232 4.76 6.58 0.86
C ALA A 232 5.48 5.27 0.50
N TYR A 233 4.94 4.14 0.97
CA TYR A 233 5.68 2.88 0.83
C TYR A 233 5.35 2.11 -0.43
N ASN A 234 4.08 1.76 -0.65
CA ASN A 234 3.67 0.94 -1.79
C ASN A 234 2.49 1.59 -2.51
N GLY A 235 2.47 1.47 -3.85
CA GLY A 235 1.41 2.09 -4.64
C GLY A 235 1.32 1.53 -6.04
N MET A 236 0.29 1.97 -6.74
CA MET A 236 0.04 1.61 -8.12
C MET A 236 0.73 2.60 -9.05
N PHE A 237 1.58 2.07 -9.91
CA PHE A 237 2.26 2.85 -10.94
C PHE A 237 1.69 2.55 -12.32
N VAL A 238 1.66 3.59 -13.15
CA VAL A 238 1.28 3.52 -14.57
C VAL A 238 2.23 4.39 -15.40
N ARG A 239 2.23 4.22 -16.71
CA ARG A 239 2.86 5.19 -17.61
C ARG A 239 1.91 6.33 -17.94
N SER A 240 2.43 7.51 -18.25
CA SER A 240 1.62 8.68 -18.62
C SER A 240 0.73 8.41 -19.87
N ALA A 241 1.13 7.49 -20.74
CA ALA A 241 0.34 7.07 -21.89
C ALA A 241 -1.03 6.50 -21.45
N LEU A 242 -1.06 5.62 -20.42
CA LEU A 242 -2.31 5.04 -19.90
C LEU A 242 -3.26 6.13 -19.39
N LEU A 243 -2.74 7.17 -18.73
CA LEU A 243 -3.55 8.29 -18.21
C LEU A 243 -4.23 9.08 -19.35
N LYS A 244 -3.60 9.15 -20.52
CA LYS A 244 -4.12 9.86 -21.70
C LYS A 244 -5.04 8.99 -22.54
N GLU A 245 -4.68 7.76 -22.78
CA GLU A 245 -5.36 6.84 -23.71
C GLU A 245 -6.54 6.11 -23.04
N ARG A 246 -6.42 5.80 -21.74
CA ARG A 246 -7.40 5.01 -20.99
C ARG A 246 -7.67 5.62 -19.59
N PRO A 247 -8.08 6.91 -19.51
CA PRO A 247 -8.28 7.61 -18.24
C PRO A 247 -9.32 6.93 -17.32
N GLN A 248 -10.33 6.26 -17.91
CA GLN A 248 -11.34 5.50 -17.17
C GLN A 248 -10.74 4.29 -16.46
N VAL A 249 -9.74 3.61 -17.03
CA VAL A 249 -9.01 2.51 -16.37
C VAL A 249 -8.24 3.04 -15.17
N ALA A 250 -7.54 4.16 -15.34
CA ALA A 250 -6.80 4.78 -14.22
C ALA A 250 -7.74 5.15 -13.07
N ARG A 251 -8.90 5.76 -13.35
CA ARG A 251 -9.91 6.06 -12.32
C ARG A 251 -10.49 4.80 -11.69
N GLY A 252 -10.83 3.79 -12.48
CA GLY A 252 -11.35 2.52 -11.97
C GLY A 252 -10.37 1.82 -11.02
N ILE A 253 -9.06 1.88 -11.31
CA ILE A 253 -8.02 1.38 -10.40
C ILE A 253 -8.00 2.17 -9.09
N VAL A 254 -8.03 3.51 -9.16
CA VAL A 254 -8.05 4.37 -7.96
C VAL A 254 -9.28 4.07 -7.11
N ASP A 255 -10.46 4.05 -7.71
CA ASP A 255 -11.72 3.83 -7.01
C ASP A 255 -11.77 2.44 -6.34
N ALA A 256 -11.27 1.40 -7.04
CA ALA A 256 -11.16 0.05 -6.48
C ALA A 256 -10.19 -0.02 -5.29
N VAL A 257 -9.05 0.67 -5.35
CA VAL A 257 -8.07 0.73 -4.26
C VAL A 257 -8.64 1.49 -3.07
N VAL A 258 -9.26 2.65 -3.29
CA VAL A 258 -9.89 3.46 -2.24
C VAL A 258 -10.97 2.65 -1.51
N GLU A 259 -11.84 1.95 -2.25
CA GLU A 259 -12.89 1.12 -1.66
C GLU A 259 -12.32 -0.08 -0.91
N ALA A 260 -11.26 -0.71 -1.42
CA ALA A 260 -10.55 -1.79 -0.71
C ALA A 260 -9.96 -1.32 0.61
N GLU A 261 -9.35 -0.14 0.63
CA GLU A 261 -8.77 0.42 1.86
C GLU A 261 -9.83 0.89 2.84
N GLN A 262 -10.95 1.41 2.38
CA GLN A 262 -12.11 1.66 3.23
C GLN A 262 -12.60 0.37 3.89
N ALA A 263 -12.67 -0.72 3.12
CA ALA A 263 -13.04 -2.04 3.65
C ALA A 263 -12.04 -2.55 4.71
N ILE A 264 -10.73 -2.40 4.46
CA ILE A 264 -9.69 -2.80 5.42
C ILE A 264 -9.78 -1.96 6.70
N ASN A 265 -10.05 -0.66 6.57
CA ASN A 265 -10.10 0.28 7.70
C ASN A 265 -11.41 0.21 8.48
N ASP A 266 -12.47 -0.41 7.95
CA ASP A 266 -13.76 -0.57 8.63
C ASP A 266 -13.73 -1.76 9.61
N PRO A 267 -13.81 -1.54 10.95
CA PRO A 267 -13.87 -2.62 11.91
C PRO A 267 -15.07 -3.56 11.72
N ALA A 268 -16.20 -3.08 11.19
CA ALA A 268 -17.37 -3.88 10.94
C ALA A 268 -17.16 -4.94 9.83
N ARG A 269 -16.18 -4.73 8.95
CA ARG A 269 -15.81 -5.63 7.86
C ARG A 269 -14.65 -6.57 8.20
N THR A 270 -14.21 -6.60 9.45
CA THR A 270 -13.03 -7.40 9.86
C THR A 270 -13.14 -8.87 9.44
N GLU A 271 -14.29 -9.52 9.60
CA GLU A 271 -14.46 -10.94 9.22
C GLU A 271 -14.37 -11.16 7.70
N GLU A 272 -14.87 -10.24 6.91
CA GLU A 272 -14.73 -10.27 5.45
C GLU A 272 -13.24 -10.14 5.05
N ILE A 273 -12.51 -9.23 5.65
CA ILE A 273 -11.07 -9.03 5.42
C ILE A 273 -10.25 -10.25 5.88
N MET A 274 -10.63 -10.87 7.00
CA MET A 274 -10.06 -12.14 7.45
C MET A 274 -10.28 -13.26 6.44
N GLY A 275 -11.45 -13.31 5.79
CA GLY A 275 -11.74 -14.24 4.70
C GLY A 275 -10.80 -14.05 3.50
N VAL A 276 -10.55 -12.80 3.10
CA VAL A 276 -9.59 -12.47 2.04
C VAL A 276 -8.17 -12.93 2.43
N ALA A 277 -7.76 -12.65 3.68
CA ALA A 277 -6.45 -13.09 4.16
C ALA A 277 -6.28 -14.61 4.12
N ALA A 278 -7.28 -15.37 4.57
CA ALA A 278 -7.27 -16.84 4.54
C ALA A 278 -7.12 -17.38 3.10
N ALA A 279 -7.72 -16.72 2.12
CA ALA A 279 -7.64 -17.10 0.72
C ALA A 279 -6.29 -16.77 0.08
N THR A 280 -5.65 -15.66 0.47
CA THR A 280 -4.51 -15.06 -0.25
C THR A 280 -3.19 -15.17 0.51
N MET A 281 -3.23 -15.19 1.85
CA MET A 281 -2.06 -15.22 2.75
C MET A 281 -1.87 -16.61 3.37
N LYS A 282 -1.80 -17.64 2.53
CA LYS A 282 -1.69 -19.04 2.97
C LYS A 282 -0.49 -19.25 3.88
N GLY A 283 -0.71 -19.92 5.01
CA GLY A 283 0.32 -20.23 6.00
C GLY A 283 0.49 -19.19 7.12
N MET A 284 -0.20 -18.05 7.05
CA MET A 284 -0.29 -17.12 8.18
C MET A 284 -1.37 -17.58 9.17
N ASP A 285 -1.02 -17.61 10.46
CA ASP A 285 -1.99 -17.91 11.53
C ASP A 285 -3.09 -16.84 11.57
N PRO A 286 -4.38 -17.23 11.51
CA PRO A 286 -5.48 -16.27 11.49
C PRO A 286 -5.52 -15.34 12.71
N ALA A 287 -5.16 -15.83 13.91
CA ALA A 287 -5.16 -15.00 15.11
C ALA A 287 -4.03 -13.94 15.05
N LEU A 288 -2.85 -14.32 14.53
CA LEU A 288 -1.76 -13.37 14.31
C LEU A 288 -2.12 -12.33 13.24
N PHE A 289 -2.80 -12.74 12.15
CA PHE A 289 -3.25 -11.78 11.15
C PHE A 289 -4.29 -10.81 11.71
N ARG A 290 -5.22 -11.29 12.53
CA ARG A 290 -6.21 -10.43 13.21
C ARG A 290 -5.52 -9.39 14.08
N ALA A 291 -4.58 -9.80 14.92
CA ALA A 291 -3.81 -8.90 15.78
C ALA A 291 -3.00 -7.88 14.94
N TYR A 292 -2.43 -8.32 13.82
CA TYR A 292 -1.77 -7.44 12.85
C TYR A 292 -2.75 -6.41 12.28
N LEU A 293 -3.90 -6.84 11.79
CA LEU A 293 -4.91 -5.96 11.20
C LEU A 293 -5.42 -4.92 12.22
N GLU A 294 -5.70 -5.35 13.46
CA GLU A 294 -6.11 -4.45 14.54
C GLU A 294 -5.08 -3.36 14.85
N ARG A 295 -3.80 -3.72 14.81
CA ARG A 295 -2.69 -2.80 15.10
C ARG A 295 -2.36 -1.86 13.95
N TYR A 296 -2.38 -2.36 12.72
CA TYR A 296 -1.79 -1.66 11.57
C TYR A 296 -2.76 -1.31 10.45
N ARG A 297 -4.09 -1.53 10.60
CA ARG A 297 -5.05 -1.21 9.52
C ARG A 297 -4.95 0.22 8.99
N SER A 298 -4.58 1.16 9.84
CA SER A 298 -4.43 2.59 9.50
C SER A 298 -3.28 2.90 8.52
N ILE A 299 -2.40 1.95 8.23
CA ILE A 299 -1.35 2.15 7.23
C ILE A 299 -1.87 1.97 5.79
N PHE A 300 -3.03 1.32 5.61
CA PHE A 300 -3.68 1.16 4.31
C PHE A 300 -4.42 2.45 3.96
N GLN A 301 -3.76 3.33 3.23
CA GLN A 301 -4.25 4.66 2.86
C GLN A 301 -3.82 5.02 1.45
N PRO A 302 -4.74 5.60 0.62
CA PRO A 302 -4.53 5.79 -0.80
C PRO A 302 -3.73 7.05 -1.15
N VAL A 303 -3.44 7.93 -0.18
CA VAL A 303 -2.91 9.28 -0.42
C VAL A 303 -1.40 9.32 -0.25
N ALA A 304 -0.69 9.71 -1.30
CA ALA A 304 0.72 10.12 -1.21
C ALA A 304 0.80 11.64 -1.02
N THR A 305 1.17 12.10 0.18
CA THR A 305 1.40 13.52 0.42
C THR A 305 2.75 13.97 -0.15
N GLN A 306 2.91 15.30 -0.37
CA GLN A 306 4.20 15.85 -0.78
C GLN A 306 5.29 15.50 0.24
N LYS A 307 5.01 15.64 1.54
CA LYS A 307 5.95 15.32 2.62
C LYS A 307 6.34 13.83 2.62
N ALA A 308 5.39 12.94 2.38
CA ALA A 308 5.68 11.51 2.27
C ALA A 308 6.66 11.23 1.13
N MET A 309 6.49 11.85 -0.03
CA MET A 309 7.38 11.71 -1.19
C MET A 309 8.75 12.36 -0.96
N GLU A 310 8.82 13.48 -0.24
CA GLU A 310 10.09 14.08 0.20
C GLU A 310 10.87 13.10 1.10
N ASN A 311 10.19 12.41 2.02
CA ASN A 311 10.79 11.41 2.89
C ASN A 311 11.30 10.18 2.13
N VAL A 312 10.58 9.72 1.09
CA VAL A 312 11.08 8.69 0.16
C VAL A 312 12.36 9.15 -0.53
N ASN A 313 12.37 10.35 -1.08
CA ASN A 313 13.57 10.93 -1.70
C ASN A 313 14.74 11.03 -0.70
N ALA A 314 14.46 11.44 0.55
CA ALA A 314 15.48 11.54 1.59
C ALA A 314 16.12 10.17 1.89
N LEU A 315 15.32 9.11 2.03
CA LEU A 315 15.82 7.75 2.21
C LEU A 315 16.73 7.32 1.06
N LEU A 316 16.28 7.51 -0.18
CA LEU A 316 17.03 7.12 -1.38
C LEU A 316 18.32 7.92 -1.55
N ARG A 317 18.30 9.21 -1.22
CA ARG A 317 19.49 10.07 -1.21
C ARG A 317 20.51 9.63 -0.15
N ALA A 318 20.04 9.36 1.07
CA ALA A 318 20.89 8.88 2.16
C ALA A 318 21.55 7.53 1.82
N GLY A 319 20.87 6.69 1.03
CA GLY A 319 21.39 5.42 0.50
C GLY A 319 22.26 5.56 -0.74
N ASN A 320 22.43 6.76 -1.32
CA ASN A 320 23.07 7.00 -2.62
C ASN A 320 22.41 6.22 -3.78
N LEU A 321 21.11 5.95 -3.68
CA LEU A 321 20.34 5.22 -4.69
C LEU A 321 19.83 6.11 -5.82
N ILE A 322 19.72 7.41 -5.57
CA ILE A 322 19.40 8.45 -6.55
C ILE A 322 20.40 9.61 -6.44
N ALA A 323 20.79 10.17 -7.57
CA ALA A 323 21.69 11.34 -7.61
C ALA A 323 20.96 12.65 -7.34
N GLN A 324 19.70 12.75 -7.72
CA GLN A 324 18.85 13.92 -7.56
C GLN A 324 17.46 13.50 -7.06
N THR A 325 16.78 14.39 -6.33
CA THR A 325 15.40 14.19 -5.91
C THR A 325 14.47 14.23 -7.12
N VAL A 326 13.42 13.40 -7.09
CA VAL A 326 12.34 13.42 -8.07
C VAL A 326 11.22 14.30 -7.51
N PRO A 327 10.83 15.41 -8.17
CA PRO A 327 9.76 16.28 -7.72
C PRO A 327 8.41 15.54 -7.63
N TYR A 328 7.55 15.98 -6.71
CA TYR A 328 6.23 15.38 -6.47
C TYR A 328 5.41 15.31 -7.76
N GLU A 329 5.28 16.41 -8.47
CA GLU A 329 4.47 16.55 -9.69
C GLU A 329 5.05 15.74 -10.87
N GLN A 330 6.34 15.43 -10.82
CA GLN A 330 6.97 14.59 -11.83
C GLN A 330 6.52 13.14 -11.72
N ILE A 331 6.30 12.64 -10.49
CA ILE A 331 6.04 11.21 -10.25
C ILE A 331 4.60 10.94 -9.83
N VAL A 332 3.90 11.88 -9.18
CA VAL A 332 2.51 11.68 -8.74
C VAL A 332 1.53 12.13 -9.81
N ALA A 333 0.52 11.30 -10.08
CA ALA A 333 -0.60 11.64 -10.95
C ALA A 333 -1.64 12.44 -10.15
N THR A 334 -1.37 13.73 -9.91
CA THR A 334 -2.13 14.60 -9.01
C THR A 334 -3.62 14.72 -9.31
N ASP A 335 -4.02 14.58 -10.59
CA ASP A 335 -5.42 14.60 -11.03
C ASP A 335 -6.20 13.33 -10.67
N TYR A 336 -5.49 12.27 -10.31
CA TYR A 336 -6.04 10.97 -9.93
C TYR A 336 -5.88 10.67 -8.45
N MET A 337 -4.84 11.23 -7.81
CA MET A 337 -4.57 11.01 -6.38
C MET A 337 -5.77 11.47 -5.54
N PRO A 338 -6.32 10.62 -4.67
CA PRO A 338 -7.39 11.01 -3.76
C PRO A 338 -6.97 12.21 -2.90
N ARG A 339 -7.86 13.18 -2.72
CA ARG A 339 -7.60 14.38 -1.90
C ARG A 339 -8.00 14.17 -0.45
N ASP A 340 -9.06 13.42 -0.25
CA ASP A 340 -9.65 13.14 1.07
C ASP A 340 -9.79 11.62 1.24
N PHE A 341 -9.29 11.13 2.35
CA PHE A 341 -9.52 9.78 2.81
C PHE A 341 -9.80 9.84 4.31
N PRO A 342 -10.93 9.26 4.77
CA PRO A 342 -11.26 9.27 6.19
C PRO A 342 -10.10 8.69 6.99
N GLN A 343 -9.50 9.49 7.87
CA GLN A 343 -8.50 8.95 8.79
C GLN A 343 -9.22 8.05 9.79
N PRO A 344 -8.72 6.81 10.05
CA PRO A 344 -9.26 6.03 11.13
C PRO A 344 -9.13 6.82 12.42
N SER A 345 -10.22 6.89 13.21
CA SER A 345 -10.18 7.52 14.52
C SER A 345 -9.10 6.83 15.34
N THR A 346 -8.08 7.58 15.71
CA THR A 346 -7.06 7.15 16.68
C THR A 346 -7.74 7.05 18.03
N HIS A 347 -8.05 5.84 18.45
CA HIS A 347 -8.46 5.53 19.82
C HIS A 347 -7.26 5.08 20.64
#